data_006e98b3cdcf7772eea166d9d02e4831
#
_entry.id   006e98b3cdcf7772eea166d9d02e4831
#
_cell.length_a   1.000
_cell.length_b   1.000
_cell.length_c   1.000
_cell.angle_alpha   90.00
_cell.angle_beta   90.00
_cell.angle_gamma   90.00
#
_symmetry.space_group_name_H-M   'P 1'
#
loop_
_entity.id
_entity.type
_entity.pdbx_description
1 polymer ?
#
loop_
_entity_poly.entity_id
_entity_poly.type
_entity_poly.pdbx_seq_one_letter_code
_entity_poly.pdbx_strand_id
1 'polypeptide(L)'
;MRDFHLPGRSSVLAENGMCATSHPLAAQAALEILKDGGNAMDAAIAGAVLLGICEPQMTGIGGDCFVLFSPAGSDEIKSLNGSGTAPSLANANDLRDEGVSSIPLNSPHAVTIPCAIDAFCKLSNDWGKLGLDKILQPAIHYAERGVPIAERVAYDLAELTETLNPCLLYTSDAADDRVS
;
A
#
# COMPACT_ATOMS: atom_id res chain seq x y z
N MET A 1 -18.61 -17.16 -13.03
CA MET A 1 -17.61 -16.20 -12.50
C MET A 1 -17.91 -15.98 -11.03
N ARG A 2 -16.92 -16.00 -10.15
CA ARG A 2 -17.12 -15.76 -8.70
C ARG A 2 -17.50 -14.29 -8.49
N ASP A 3 -18.53 -14.05 -7.69
CA ASP A 3 -18.86 -12.70 -7.25
C ASP A 3 -17.99 -12.33 -6.01
N PHE A 4 -17.07 -11.40 -6.20
CA PHE A 4 -16.15 -10.97 -5.14
C PHE A 4 -16.78 -10.01 -4.11
N HIS A 5 -18.01 -9.56 -4.35
CA HIS A 5 -18.76 -8.72 -3.39
C HIS A 5 -19.53 -9.53 -2.35
N LEU A 6 -19.66 -10.85 -2.56
CA LEU A 6 -20.34 -11.73 -1.62
C LEU A 6 -19.33 -12.48 -0.74
N PRO A 7 -19.61 -12.61 0.59
CA PRO A 7 -18.76 -13.38 1.47
C PRO A 7 -18.77 -14.85 1.07
N GLY A 8 -17.60 -15.38 0.71
CA GLY A 8 -17.47 -16.75 0.20
C GLY A 8 -17.07 -17.79 1.24
N ARG A 9 -17.05 -17.42 2.54
CA ARG A 9 -16.60 -18.31 3.62
C ARG A 9 -17.28 -18.00 4.95
N SER A 10 -17.19 -18.93 5.90
CA SER A 10 -17.64 -18.75 7.28
C SER A 10 -16.83 -17.69 8.02
N SER A 11 -17.37 -17.18 9.13
CA SER A 11 -16.66 -16.31 10.06
C SER A 11 -15.39 -17.00 10.59
N VAL A 12 -14.35 -16.22 10.72
CA VAL A 12 -13.07 -16.65 11.31
C VAL A 12 -13.05 -16.20 12.76
N LEU A 13 -12.71 -17.14 13.65
CA LEU A 13 -12.51 -16.86 15.07
C LEU A 13 -11.03 -17.04 15.39
N ALA A 14 -10.46 -16.16 16.21
CA ALA A 14 -9.08 -16.20 16.62
C ALA A 14 -8.96 -15.84 18.10
N GLU A 15 -8.06 -16.53 18.81
CA GLU A 15 -7.81 -16.34 20.24
C GLU A 15 -6.76 -15.24 20.48
N ASN A 16 -5.66 -15.26 19.74
CA ASN A 16 -4.46 -14.46 20.05
C ASN A 16 -4.25 -13.26 19.12
N GLY A 17 -4.97 -13.18 18.03
CA GLY A 17 -4.86 -12.07 17.07
C GLY A 17 -5.46 -12.43 15.73
N MET A 18 -5.82 -11.42 14.98
CA MET A 18 -6.42 -11.55 13.66
C MET A 18 -5.89 -10.47 12.73
N CYS A 19 -5.75 -10.81 11.46
CA CYS A 19 -5.53 -9.86 10.39
C CYS A 19 -6.58 -10.08 9.30
N ALA A 20 -7.21 -8.99 8.85
CA ALA A 20 -8.11 -8.99 7.71
C ALA A 20 -7.56 -8.02 6.66
N THR A 21 -7.28 -8.53 5.47
CA THR A 21 -6.76 -7.80 4.33
C THR A 21 -7.14 -8.48 3.03
N SER A 22 -6.96 -7.82 1.91
CA SER A 22 -7.34 -8.32 0.58
C SER A 22 -6.49 -9.50 0.10
N HIS A 23 -5.21 -9.57 0.50
CA HIS A 23 -4.29 -10.60 0.02
C HIS A 23 -3.85 -11.58 1.12
N PRO A 24 -3.92 -12.91 0.90
CA PRO A 24 -3.57 -13.92 1.90
C PRO A 24 -2.13 -13.84 2.40
N LEU A 25 -1.16 -13.51 1.53
CA LEU A 25 0.25 -13.38 1.92
C LEU A 25 0.46 -12.21 2.89
N ALA A 26 -0.23 -11.09 2.69
CA ALA A 26 -0.18 -9.97 3.61
C ALA A 26 -0.78 -10.32 4.98
N ALA A 27 -1.90 -11.07 5.00
CA ALA A 27 -2.47 -11.59 6.25
C ALA A 27 -1.50 -12.54 6.96
N GLN A 28 -0.85 -13.43 6.22
CA GLN A 28 0.14 -14.34 6.76
C GLN A 28 1.33 -13.60 7.38
N ALA A 29 1.92 -12.65 6.65
CA ALA A 29 3.03 -11.84 7.15
C ALA A 29 2.65 -11.08 8.43
N ALA A 30 1.48 -10.45 8.47
CA ALA A 30 0.98 -9.77 9.66
C ALA A 30 0.84 -10.71 10.86
N LEU A 31 0.32 -11.92 10.65
CA LEU A 31 0.19 -12.92 11.72
C LEU A 31 1.55 -13.47 12.18
N GLU A 32 2.53 -13.61 11.29
CA GLU A 32 3.91 -13.99 11.63
C GLU A 32 4.55 -12.92 12.52
N ILE A 33 4.41 -11.65 12.17
CA ILE A 33 4.89 -10.53 13.00
C ILE A 33 4.26 -10.54 14.41
N LEU A 34 2.96 -10.82 14.53
CA LEU A 34 2.31 -10.98 15.84
C LEU A 34 2.90 -12.15 16.63
N LYS A 35 3.15 -13.30 15.99
CA LYS A 35 3.75 -14.50 16.63
C LYS A 35 5.19 -14.25 17.08
N ASP A 36 5.94 -13.44 16.33
CA ASP A 36 7.31 -13.07 16.64
C ASP A 36 7.43 -12.00 17.75
N GLY A 37 6.29 -11.67 18.35
CA GLY A 37 6.21 -10.78 19.50
C GLY A 37 5.99 -9.31 19.14
N GLY A 38 5.70 -9.00 17.89
CA GLY A 38 5.23 -7.70 17.45
C GLY A 38 3.83 -7.37 17.99
N ASN A 39 3.45 -6.12 17.87
CA ASN A 39 2.11 -5.66 18.20
C ASN A 39 1.26 -5.43 16.94
N ALA A 40 0.01 -4.98 17.12
CA ALA A 40 -0.90 -4.75 16.02
C ALA A 40 -0.39 -3.68 15.02
N MET A 41 0.38 -2.69 15.50
CA MET A 41 0.98 -1.67 14.64
C MET A 41 2.07 -2.25 13.75
N ASP A 42 2.98 -3.05 14.33
CA ASP A 42 4.02 -3.77 13.57
C ASP A 42 3.41 -4.67 12.49
N ALA A 43 2.38 -5.43 12.86
CA ALA A 43 1.67 -6.33 11.95
C ALA A 43 0.94 -5.58 10.82
N ALA A 44 0.33 -4.45 11.14
CA ALA A 44 -0.37 -3.62 10.15
C ALA A 44 0.60 -3.02 9.12
N ILE A 45 1.75 -2.50 9.57
CA ILE A 45 2.78 -1.95 8.68
C ILE A 45 3.36 -3.06 7.79
N ALA A 46 3.72 -4.21 8.36
CA ALA A 46 4.24 -5.35 7.59
C ALA A 46 3.26 -5.80 6.49
N GLY A 47 1.98 -5.94 6.83
CA GLY A 47 0.92 -6.28 5.89
C GLY A 47 0.72 -5.22 4.81
N ALA A 48 0.69 -3.94 5.19
CA ALA A 48 0.49 -2.84 4.25
C ALA A 48 1.63 -2.71 3.23
N VAL A 49 2.88 -2.84 3.68
CA VAL A 49 4.05 -2.79 2.78
C VAL A 49 4.06 -3.99 1.83
N LEU A 50 3.74 -5.19 2.33
CA LEU A 50 3.66 -6.38 1.48
C LEU A 50 2.51 -6.30 0.46
N LEU A 51 1.38 -5.67 0.82
CA LEU A 51 0.30 -5.41 -0.14
C LEU A 51 0.78 -4.59 -1.34
N GLY A 52 1.65 -3.61 -1.16
CA GLY A 52 2.23 -2.83 -2.26
C GLY A 52 3.02 -3.67 -3.28
N ILE A 53 3.46 -4.88 -2.89
CA ILE A 53 4.10 -5.86 -3.77
C ILE A 53 3.06 -6.83 -4.36
N CYS A 54 2.11 -7.29 -3.54
CA CYS A 54 1.12 -8.29 -3.94
C CYS A 54 -0.01 -7.71 -4.81
N GLU A 55 -0.39 -6.46 -4.56
CA GLU A 55 -1.51 -5.75 -5.19
C GLU A 55 -1.09 -4.34 -5.66
N PRO A 56 -0.07 -4.24 -6.54
CA PRO A 56 0.51 -2.94 -6.92
C PRO A 56 -0.49 -2.02 -7.65
N GLN A 57 -1.57 -2.57 -8.21
CA GLN A 57 -2.64 -1.80 -8.84
C GLN A 57 -3.57 -1.11 -7.83
N MET A 58 -3.55 -1.51 -6.55
CA MET A 58 -4.46 -1.01 -5.51
C MET A 58 -3.74 -0.18 -4.44
N THR A 59 -2.47 -0.45 -4.17
CA THR A 59 -1.73 0.20 -3.10
C THR A 59 -0.23 0.23 -3.38
N GLY A 60 0.50 1.12 -2.71
CA GLY A 60 1.95 1.21 -2.85
C GLY A 60 2.56 2.21 -1.86
N ILE A 61 3.87 2.13 -1.73
CA ILE A 61 4.64 2.98 -0.82
C ILE A 61 4.80 4.44 -1.30
N GLY A 62 4.46 4.71 -2.55
CA GLY A 62 4.51 6.05 -3.15
C GLY A 62 3.24 6.89 -2.95
N GLY A 63 2.27 6.40 -2.17
CA GLY A 63 0.99 7.06 -1.93
C GLY A 63 0.79 7.55 -0.51
N ASP A 64 -0.42 7.39 -0.03
CA ASP A 64 -0.92 7.90 1.25
C ASP A 64 -1.06 6.78 2.28
N CYS A 65 -1.11 7.16 3.56
CA CYS A 65 -1.40 6.25 4.66
C CYS A 65 -2.38 6.90 5.65
N PHE A 66 -3.50 6.24 5.89
CA PHE A 66 -4.47 6.64 6.90
C PHE A 66 -4.59 5.55 7.95
N VAL A 67 -4.51 5.91 9.20
CA VAL A 67 -4.53 4.96 10.31
C VAL A 67 -5.49 5.40 11.39
N LEU A 68 -6.29 4.44 11.87
CA LEU A 68 -7.03 4.51 13.11
C LEU A 68 -6.61 3.32 13.98
N PHE A 69 -6.30 3.56 15.23
CA PHE A 69 -5.92 2.51 16.15
C PHE A 69 -6.26 2.85 17.59
N SER A 70 -6.44 1.82 18.41
CA SER A 70 -6.57 1.93 19.86
C SER A 70 -5.34 1.35 20.52
N PRO A 71 -4.59 2.11 21.33
CA PRO A 71 -3.47 1.57 22.09
C PRO A 71 -3.93 0.51 23.09
N ALA A 72 -3.10 -0.52 23.30
CA ALA A 72 -3.42 -1.58 24.24
C ALA A 72 -3.73 -1.03 25.65
N GLY A 73 -4.86 -1.47 26.23
CA GLY A 73 -5.33 -1.01 27.54
C GLY A 73 -5.92 0.39 27.59
N SER A 74 -6.26 0.97 26.43
CA SER A 74 -6.88 2.29 26.32
C SER A 74 -8.17 2.21 25.51
N ASP A 75 -9.18 2.98 25.91
CA ASP A 75 -10.41 3.20 25.14
C ASP A 75 -10.26 4.37 24.16
N GLU A 76 -9.11 5.04 24.16
CA GLU A 76 -8.82 6.14 23.25
C GLU A 76 -8.58 5.63 21.83
N ILE A 77 -9.17 6.29 20.84
CA ILE A 77 -8.86 6.07 19.43
C ILE A 77 -7.92 7.16 18.98
N LYS A 78 -6.78 6.76 18.45
CA LYS A 78 -5.79 7.65 17.82
C LYS A 78 -5.87 7.54 16.31
N SER A 79 -5.53 8.62 15.64
CA SER A 79 -5.50 8.67 14.19
C SER A 79 -4.20 9.28 13.69
N LEU A 80 -3.78 8.84 12.51
CA LEU A 80 -2.71 9.48 11.74
C LEU A 80 -3.21 9.69 10.32
N ASN A 81 -3.08 10.93 9.85
CA ASN A 81 -3.26 11.27 8.45
C ASN A 81 -1.87 11.44 7.83
N GLY A 82 -1.46 10.44 7.05
CA GLY A 82 -0.22 10.42 6.27
C GLY A 82 -0.49 10.65 4.78
N SER A 83 -1.50 11.45 4.43
CA SER A 83 -1.68 11.90 3.05
C SER A 83 -0.73 13.04 2.72
N GLY A 84 -0.23 13.05 1.49
CA GLY A 84 0.58 14.13 0.97
C GLY A 84 -0.25 15.35 0.59
N THR A 85 0.41 16.50 0.59
CA THR A 85 -0.16 17.73 0.04
C THR A 85 0.03 17.80 -1.46
N ALA A 86 -0.75 18.63 -2.14
CA ALA A 86 -0.44 18.99 -3.50
C ALA A 86 0.93 19.69 -3.58
N PRO A 87 1.69 19.54 -4.68
CA PRO A 87 2.95 20.27 -4.87
C PRO A 87 2.73 21.78 -4.74
N SER A 88 3.72 22.51 -4.18
CA SER A 88 3.61 23.94 -3.90
C SER A 88 3.37 24.82 -5.15
N LEU A 89 3.75 24.34 -6.33
CA LEU A 89 3.51 25.00 -7.59
C LEU A 89 2.17 24.62 -8.26
N ALA A 90 1.42 23.67 -7.68
CA ALA A 90 0.12 23.30 -8.21
C ALA A 90 -0.89 24.44 -8.02
N ASN A 91 -1.43 24.92 -9.15
CA ASN A 91 -2.38 26.02 -9.16
C ASN A 91 -3.65 25.61 -9.92
N ALA A 92 -4.76 25.56 -9.21
CA ALA A 92 -6.03 25.15 -9.78
C ALA A 92 -6.57 26.14 -10.85
N ASN A 93 -6.17 27.40 -10.83
CA ASN A 93 -6.60 28.36 -11.83
C ASN A 93 -5.88 28.14 -13.16
N ASP A 94 -4.58 27.84 -13.12
CA ASP A 94 -3.81 27.53 -14.33
C ASP A 94 -4.41 26.32 -15.05
N LEU A 95 -4.78 25.27 -14.30
CA LEU A 95 -5.44 24.09 -14.85
C LEU A 95 -6.82 24.41 -15.46
N ARG A 96 -7.60 25.31 -14.84
CA ARG A 96 -8.90 25.75 -15.38
C ARG A 96 -8.73 26.58 -16.64
N ASP A 97 -7.72 27.43 -16.69
CA ASP A 97 -7.39 28.25 -17.85
C ASP A 97 -6.94 27.38 -19.04
N GLU A 98 -6.33 26.22 -18.76
CA GLU A 98 -6.03 25.16 -19.73
C GLU A 98 -7.24 24.30 -20.10
N GLY A 99 -8.42 24.57 -19.55
CA GLY A 99 -9.67 23.84 -19.84
C GLY A 99 -9.84 22.55 -19.06
N VAL A 100 -9.02 22.28 -18.04
CA VAL A 100 -9.12 21.08 -17.19
C VAL A 100 -10.27 21.27 -16.20
N SER A 101 -11.37 20.56 -16.41
CA SER A 101 -12.54 20.56 -15.52
C SER A 101 -12.43 19.56 -14.36
N SER A 102 -11.70 18.47 -14.56
CA SER A 102 -11.39 17.45 -13.55
C SER A 102 -10.03 16.85 -13.84
N ILE A 103 -9.28 16.50 -12.79
CA ILE A 103 -7.96 15.87 -12.92
C ILE A 103 -8.16 14.37 -13.21
N PRO A 104 -7.69 13.86 -14.38
CA PRO A 104 -7.72 12.43 -14.66
C PRO A 104 -6.82 11.63 -13.70
N LEU A 105 -7.19 10.39 -13.39
CA LEU A 105 -6.44 9.53 -12.47
C LEU A 105 -4.97 9.30 -12.90
N ASN A 106 -4.72 9.22 -14.20
CA ASN A 106 -3.37 9.00 -14.77
C ASN A 106 -2.63 10.31 -15.09
N SER A 107 -3.15 11.44 -14.63
CA SER A 107 -2.48 12.73 -14.79
C SER A 107 -1.37 12.91 -13.75
N PRO A 108 -0.23 13.51 -14.09
CA PRO A 108 0.77 13.95 -13.11
C PRO A 108 0.19 14.86 -12.03
N HIS A 109 -0.86 15.61 -12.35
CA HIS A 109 -1.54 16.49 -11.41
C HIS A 109 -2.35 15.75 -10.32
N ALA A 110 -2.61 14.45 -10.51
CA ALA A 110 -3.25 13.61 -9.51
C ALA A 110 -2.26 13.12 -8.43
N VAL A 111 -0.96 13.27 -8.64
CA VAL A 111 0.08 12.80 -7.72
C VAL A 111 0.32 13.83 -6.63
N THR A 112 0.13 13.43 -5.38
CA THR A 112 0.51 14.20 -4.19
C THR A 112 1.95 13.89 -3.78
N ILE A 113 2.51 14.65 -2.83
CA ILE A 113 3.81 14.32 -2.23
C ILE A 113 3.67 13.00 -1.48
N PRO A 114 4.48 11.97 -1.76
CA PRO A 114 4.38 10.66 -1.10
C PRO A 114 4.68 10.75 0.39
N CYS A 115 3.73 10.37 1.25
CA CYS A 115 3.88 10.42 2.70
C CYS A 115 3.64 9.07 3.40
N ALA A 116 3.33 7.99 2.67
CA ALA A 116 3.08 6.67 3.26
C ALA A 116 4.28 6.16 4.07
N ILE A 117 5.50 6.29 3.55
CA ILE A 117 6.72 5.84 4.23
C ILE A 117 7.00 6.65 5.49
N ASP A 118 6.83 7.97 5.44
CA ASP A 118 6.97 8.82 6.64
C ASP A 118 5.98 8.39 7.72
N ALA A 119 4.73 8.12 7.34
CA ALA A 119 3.72 7.60 8.24
C ALA A 119 4.11 6.25 8.85
N PHE A 120 4.63 5.30 8.07
CA PHE A 120 5.10 4.00 8.59
C PHE A 120 6.27 4.15 9.54
N CYS A 121 7.23 5.01 9.22
CA CYS A 121 8.36 5.32 10.11
C CYS A 121 7.88 5.91 11.43
N LYS A 122 6.98 6.90 11.37
CA LYS A 122 6.41 7.54 12.55
C LYS A 122 5.62 6.55 13.41
N LEU A 123 4.75 5.76 12.81
CA LEU A 123 3.94 4.77 13.52
C LEU A 123 4.81 3.69 14.18
N SER A 124 5.85 3.21 13.48
CA SER A 124 6.79 2.24 14.02
C SER A 124 7.57 2.81 15.21
N ASN A 125 8.04 4.05 15.12
CA ASN A 125 8.79 4.70 16.19
C ASN A 125 7.93 5.00 17.42
N ASP A 126 6.72 5.51 17.22
CA ASP A 126 5.86 5.98 18.31
C ASP A 126 5.09 4.83 18.97
N TRP A 127 4.76 3.77 18.22
CA TRP A 127 3.79 2.73 18.63
C TRP A 127 4.20 1.31 18.27
N GLY A 128 5.24 1.11 17.45
CA GLY A 128 5.79 -0.20 17.12
C GLY A 128 6.59 -0.79 18.28
N LYS A 129 6.90 -2.08 18.18
CA LYS A 129 7.65 -2.85 19.18
C LYS A 129 8.89 -3.52 18.61
N LEU A 130 8.86 -3.94 17.35
CA LEU A 130 9.94 -4.73 16.71
C LEU A 130 10.93 -3.89 15.91
N GLY A 131 10.51 -2.74 15.41
CA GLY A 131 11.30 -1.92 14.48
C GLY A 131 11.20 -2.36 13.01
N LEU A 132 11.47 -1.39 12.11
CA LEU A 132 11.29 -1.56 10.67
C LEU A 132 12.20 -2.64 10.07
N ASP A 133 13.39 -2.83 10.59
CA ASP A 133 14.36 -3.85 10.16
C ASP A 133 13.78 -5.28 10.22
N LYS A 134 12.93 -5.55 11.19
CA LYS A 134 12.26 -6.84 11.35
C LYS A 134 10.95 -6.92 10.60
N ILE A 135 10.09 -5.92 10.75
CA ILE A 135 8.74 -5.98 10.20
C ILE A 135 8.70 -5.89 8.67
N LEU A 136 9.75 -5.38 8.03
CA LEU A 136 9.86 -5.33 6.57
C LEU A 136 10.42 -6.61 5.93
N GLN A 137 10.94 -7.58 6.72
CA GLN A 137 11.54 -8.81 6.17
C GLN A 137 10.60 -9.61 5.25
N PRO A 138 9.30 -9.79 5.54
CA PRO A 138 8.40 -10.46 4.61
C PRO A 138 8.29 -9.74 3.26
N ALA A 139 8.21 -8.41 3.26
CA ALA A 139 8.14 -7.65 2.02
C ALA A 139 9.45 -7.72 1.23
N ILE A 140 10.61 -7.62 1.89
CA ILE A 140 11.93 -7.78 1.27
C ILE A 140 12.05 -9.16 0.61
N HIS A 141 11.65 -10.22 1.33
CA HIS A 141 11.69 -11.59 0.81
C HIS A 141 10.91 -11.73 -0.50
N TYR A 142 9.69 -11.21 -0.57
CA TYR A 142 8.87 -11.29 -1.78
C TYR A 142 9.33 -10.32 -2.87
N ALA A 143 9.91 -9.18 -2.53
CA ALA A 143 10.50 -8.28 -3.51
C ALA A 143 11.71 -8.90 -4.22
N GLU A 144 12.55 -9.65 -3.48
CA GLU A 144 13.73 -10.32 -4.03
C GLU A 144 13.39 -11.58 -4.83
N ARG A 145 12.40 -12.35 -4.40
CA ARG A 145 12.09 -13.67 -4.97
C ARG A 145 10.89 -13.70 -5.90
N GLY A 146 10.12 -12.63 -5.94
CA GLY A 146 8.84 -12.58 -6.62
C GLY A 146 7.69 -13.09 -5.76
N VAL A 147 6.47 -12.78 -6.18
CA VAL A 147 5.23 -13.13 -5.52
C VAL A 147 4.31 -13.88 -6.49
N PRO A 148 3.58 -14.92 -6.05
CA PRO A 148 2.58 -15.55 -6.89
C PRO A 148 1.43 -14.56 -7.15
N ILE A 149 1.10 -14.35 -8.41
CA ILE A 149 0.05 -13.41 -8.82
C ILE A 149 -1.32 -14.03 -8.55
N ALA A 150 -2.12 -13.38 -7.71
CA ALA A 150 -3.50 -13.78 -7.46
C ALA A 150 -4.39 -13.53 -8.69
N GLU A 151 -5.41 -14.38 -8.90
CA GLU A 151 -6.33 -14.27 -10.05
C GLU A 151 -6.97 -12.88 -10.16
N ARG A 152 -7.33 -12.27 -9.03
CA ARG A 152 -7.91 -10.93 -9.01
C ARG A 152 -6.89 -9.87 -9.46
N VAL A 153 -5.65 -9.97 -9.03
CA VAL A 153 -4.57 -9.06 -9.42
C VAL A 153 -4.29 -9.18 -10.91
N ALA A 154 -4.23 -10.41 -11.43
CA ALA A 154 -4.04 -10.65 -12.86
C ALA A 154 -5.17 -10.05 -13.70
N TYR A 155 -6.42 -10.18 -13.23
CA TYR A 155 -7.58 -9.58 -13.88
C TYR A 155 -7.49 -8.05 -13.92
N ASP A 156 -7.24 -7.42 -12.76
CA ASP A 156 -7.16 -5.96 -12.64
C ASP A 156 -6.00 -5.38 -13.48
N LEU A 157 -4.84 -6.04 -13.50
CA LEU A 157 -3.69 -5.63 -14.30
C LEU A 157 -3.96 -5.76 -15.81
N ALA A 158 -4.70 -6.78 -16.23
CA ALA A 158 -5.06 -6.95 -17.64
C ALA A 158 -5.92 -5.78 -18.14
N GLU A 159 -6.85 -5.28 -17.31
CA GLU A 159 -7.67 -4.11 -17.67
C GLU A 159 -6.84 -2.80 -17.71
N LEU A 160 -5.77 -2.71 -16.92
CA LEU A 160 -4.90 -1.54 -16.88
C LEU A 160 -3.81 -1.55 -17.96
N THR A 161 -3.60 -2.66 -18.67
CA THR A 161 -2.49 -2.82 -19.60
C THR A 161 -2.46 -1.74 -20.69
N GLU A 162 -3.61 -1.39 -21.26
CA GLU A 162 -3.71 -0.35 -22.30
C GLU A 162 -3.30 1.05 -21.76
N THR A 163 -3.59 1.32 -20.50
CA THR A 163 -3.25 2.58 -19.84
C THR A 163 -1.78 2.65 -19.43
N LEU A 164 -1.19 1.52 -19.02
CA LEU A 164 0.18 1.43 -18.50
C LEU A 164 1.24 1.29 -19.60
N ASN A 165 0.90 0.69 -20.75
CA ASN A 165 1.85 0.44 -21.84
C ASN A 165 2.66 1.68 -22.27
N PRO A 166 2.08 2.87 -22.49
CA PRO A 166 2.86 4.06 -22.83
C PRO A 166 3.87 4.47 -21.75
N CYS A 167 3.51 4.26 -20.49
CA CYS A 167 4.36 4.58 -19.34
C CYS A 167 5.50 3.57 -19.17
N LEU A 168 5.23 2.28 -19.41
CA LEU A 168 6.24 1.22 -19.33
C LEU A 168 7.29 1.32 -20.45
N LEU A 169 6.91 1.74 -21.64
CA LEU A 169 7.85 2.01 -22.74
C LEU A 169 8.85 3.13 -22.38
N TYR A 170 8.37 4.18 -21.75
CA TYR A 170 9.24 5.29 -21.31
C TYR A 170 10.21 4.85 -20.20
N THR A 171 9.78 4.03 -19.26
CA THR A 171 10.65 3.54 -18.18
C THR A 171 11.66 2.51 -18.65
N SER A 172 11.38 1.71 -19.67
CA SER A 172 12.35 0.77 -20.25
C SER A 172 13.45 1.49 -21.02
N ASP A 173 13.14 2.51 -21.80
CA ASP A 173 14.12 3.34 -22.49
C ASP A 173 15.07 4.08 -21.51
N ALA A 174 14.53 4.60 -20.40
CA ALA A 174 15.35 5.25 -19.37
C ALA A 174 16.28 4.29 -18.63
N ALA A 175 16.00 3.00 -18.61
CA ALA A 175 16.86 1.97 -18.04
C ALA A 175 18.00 1.57 -18.99
N ASP A 176 17.76 1.56 -20.30
CA ASP A 176 18.76 1.25 -21.33
C ASP A 176 19.82 2.37 -21.49
N ASP A 177 19.46 3.62 -21.26
CA ASP A 177 20.39 4.77 -21.29
C ASP A 177 21.46 4.74 -20.16
N ARG A 178 21.32 3.88 -19.17
CA ARG A 178 22.29 3.73 -18.06
C ARG A 178 23.37 2.67 -18.32
N VAL A 179 23.30 1.95 -19.43
CA VAL A 179 24.25 0.86 -19.78
C VAL A 179 25.28 1.30 -20.82
N SER A 180 25.20 2.53 -21.30
CA SER A 180 26.18 3.10 -22.24
C SER A 180 27.23 3.97 -21.54
#